data_907da254b7d30014b49368e1e8d352cc
#
_entry.id   907da254b7d30014b49368e1e8d352cc
#
_cell.length_a   1.000
_cell.length_b   1.000
_cell.length_c   1.000
_cell.angle_alpha   90.00
_cell.angle_beta   90.00
_cell.angle_gamma   90.00
#
_symmetry.space_group_name_H-M   'P 1'
#
loop_
_entity.id
_entity.type
_entity.pdbx_description
1 polymer ?
#
loop_
_entity_poly.entity_id
_entity_poly.type
_entity_poly.pdbx_seq_one_letter_code
_entity_poly.pdbx_strand_id
1 'polypeptide(L)'
;MDIYLSVNNRADILKIPVLPSQFTISKPQSTETFETVSHGELMLIGSPKLKSISISSFFPIRDYPYLRDKSMKGWEYVYKIDTWIDLKLPIRLIITETPINMAVAVKDFKYTIKTDGDLWYTLDLEEFNLLNYEDQSNAEDEIDMEELNKLKEQVTYLVGLVETLANPMIYNYIDENMPEWARKSVQKAVDKCVLSGTDEGWNLQYNDLRVIVWLDRLGLLE
;
A
#
# COMPACT_ATOMS: atom_id res chain seq x y z
N MET A 1 25.40 -21.27 13.40
CA MET A 1 25.15 -19.97 12.75
C MET A 1 24.99 -20.17 11.25
N ASP A 2 23.99 -19.59 10.63
CA ASP A 2 23.77 -19.54 9.17
C ASP A 2 23.28 -18.15 8.80
N ILE A 3 23.54 -17.71 7.56
CA ILE A 3 23.12 -16.40 7.03
C ILE A 3 22.13 -16.63 5.90
N TYR A 4 20.95 -16.02 6.04
CA TYR A 4 19.87 -16.08 5.07
C TYR A 4 19.54 -14.68 4.55
N LEU A 5 19.41 -14.56 3.25
CA LEU A 5 18.87 -13.42 2.56
C LEU A 5 17.54 -13.85 1.93
N SER A 6 16.50 -13.07 2.06
CA SER A 6 15.21 -13.39 1.46
C SER A 6 14.47 -12.15 0.99
N VAL A 7 13.66 -12.30 -0.04
CA VAL A 7 12.82 -11.23 -0.61
C VAL A 7 11.36 -11.66 -0.65
N ASN A 8 10.44 -10.71 -0.81
CA ASN A 8 9.00 -10.96 -0.98
C ASN A 8 8.43 -11.88 0.10
N ASN A 9 8.67 -11.55 1.38
CA ASN A 9 8.17 -12.33 2.52
C ASN A 9 8.57 -13.81 2.48
N ARG A 10 9.84 -14.11 2.15
CA ARG A 10 10.44 -15.44 2.01
C ARG A 10 9.96 -16.25 0.80
N ALA A 11 9.37 -15.61 -0.21
CA ALA A 11 9.04 -16.29 -1.46
C ALA A 11 10.30 -16.75 -2.19
N ASP A 12 11.40 -16.02 -2.04
CA ASP A 12 12.69 -16.38 -2.58
C ASP A 12 13.77 -16.23 -1.49
N ILE A 13 14.56 -17.28 -1.29
CA ILE A 13 15.54 -17.37 -0.21
C ILE A 13 16.90 -17.73 -0.81
N LEU A 14 17.94 -17.08 -0.30
CA LEU A 14 19.34 -17.41 -0.55
C LEU A 14 20.02 -17.68 0.79
N LYS A 15 20.52 -18.90 0.97
CA LYS A 15 21.40 -19.23 2.08
C LYS A 15 22.86 -19.05 1.64
N ILE A 16 23.65 -18.35 2.43
CA ILE A 16 25.07 -18.15 2.15
C ILE A 16 25.78 -19.54 2.24
N PRO A 17 26.40 -20.01 1.13
CA PRO A 17 26.99 -21.35 1.09
C PRO A 17 28.25 -21.50 1.96
N VAL A 18 29.05 -20.44 2.03
CA VAL A 18 30.27 -20.40 2.82
C VAL A 18 30.18 -19.22 3.77
N LEU A 19 30.20 -19.51 5.06
CA LEU A 19 30.16 -18.45 6.06
C LEU A 19 31.44 -17.60 6.00
N PRO A 20 31.34 -16.27 6.10
CA PRO A 20 32.50 -15.41 6.25
C PRO A 20 33.22 -15.72 7.56
N SER A 21 34.53 -15.55 7.57
CA SER A 21 35.33 -15.69 8.80
C SER A 21 34.96 -14.64 9.84
N GLN A 22 34.54 -13.47 9.37
CA GLN A 22 34.05 -12.35 10.16
C GLN A 22 33.12 -11.46 9.30
N PHE A 23 32.23 -10.77 9.95
CA PHE A 23 31.44 -9.69 9.33
C PHE A 23 31.35 -8.52 10.30
N THR A 24 31.31 -7.31 9.77
CA THR A 24 31.30 -6.09 10.57
C THR A 24 29.93 -5.43 10.46
N ILE A 25 29.36 -5.09 11.60
CA ILE A 25 28.14 -4.28 11.68
C ILE A 25 28.53 -2.90 12.16
N SER A 26 28.21 -1.89 11.37
CA SER A 26 28.40 -0.49 11.72
C SER A 26 27.06 0.13 12.12
N LYS A 27 27.05 0.85 13.25
CA LYS A 27 25.89 1.60 13.75
C LYS A 27 26.32 3.06 13.95
N PRO A 28 26.43 3.84 12.86
CA PRO A 28 26.87 5.22 12.97
C PRO A 28 25.80 6.10 13.59
N GLN A 29 26.23 7.15 14.27
CA GLN A 29 25.37 8.19 14.83
C GLN A 29 25.75 9.55 14.25
N SER A 30 24.79 10.41 14.03
CA SER A 30 25.07 11.78 13.65
C SER A 30 25.58 12.53 14.87
N THR A 31 26.70 13.19 14.73
CA THR A 31 27.27 14.05 15.77
C THR A 31 27.73 15.34 15.12
N GLU A 32 27.54 16.43 15.82
CA GLU A 32 28.04 17.75 15.41
C GLU A 32 28.80 18.37 16.58
N THR A 33 29.97 18.91 16.31
CA THR A 33 30.81 19.58 17.31
C THR A 33 30.86 21.06 17.00
N PHE A 34 30.80 21.89 18.06
CA PHE A 34 30.97 23.33 17.96
C PHE A 34 31.77 23.83 19.14
N GLU A 35 32.58 24.86 18.88
CA GLU A 35 33.42 25.47 19.88
C GLU A 35 32.74 26.68 20.51
N THR A 36 32.80 26.76 21.85
CA THR A 36 32.25 27.89 22.62
C THR A 36 33.38 28.62 23.36
N VAL A 37 33.25 29.93 23.45
CA VAL A 37 34.27 30.78 24.09
C VAL A 37 34.45 30.48 25.59
N SER A 38 33.39 30.02 26.26
CA SER A 38 33.38 29.84 27.71
C SER A 38 33.50 28.40 28.19
N HIS A 39 33.12 27.41 27.36
CA HIS A 39 33.07 26.00 27.74
C HIS A 39 33.91 25.08 26.84
N GLY A 40 34.65 25.64 25.87
CA GLY A 40 35.44 24.87 24.92
C GLY A 40 34.57 24.17 23.87
N GLU A 41 34.99 23.00 23.43
CA GLU A 41 34.32 22.22 22.41
C GLU A 41 33.14 21.43 23.03
N LEU A 42 31.96 21.57 22.44
CA LEU A 42 30.75 20.85 22.80
C LEU A 42 30.31 19.95 21.64
N MET A 43 29.80 18.74 21.97
CA MET A 43 29.31 17.80 21.00
C MET A 43 27.77 17.67 21.14
N LEU A 44 27.09 17.86 20.03
CA LEU A 44 25.67 17.53 19.91
C LEU A 44 25.53 16.09 19.37
N ILE A 45 24.70 15.30 20.04
CA ILE A 45 24.38 13.94 19.63
C ILE A 45 23.06 13.99 18.87
N GLY A 46 23.13 13.71 17.57
CA GLY A 46 21.97 13.66 16.68
C GLY A 46 21.37 12.26 16.57
N SER A 47 20.50 12.09 15.60
CA SER A 47 19.82 10.82 15.35
C SER A 47 20.77 9.71 14.89
N PRO A 48 20.48 8.43 15.20
CA PRO A 48 21.22 7.30 14.65
C PRO A 48 21.04 7.24 13.12
N LYS A 49 22.11 6.89 12.42
CA LYS A 49 22.09 6.63 10.98
C LYS A 49 21.74 5.16 10.70
N LEU A 50 21.49 4.84 9.44
CA LEU A 50 21.23 3.47 9.02
C LEU A 50 22.41 2.55 9.35
N LYS A 51 22.09 1.36 9.84
CA LYS A 51 23.12 0.33 10.08
C LYS A 51 23.62 -0.22 8.77
N SER A 52 24.89 -0.56 8.71
CA SER A 52 25.48 -1.23 7.55
C SER A 52 26.16 -2.53 7.97
N ILE A 53 26.11 -3.51 7.07
CA ILE A 53 26.77 -4.82 7.23
C ILE A 53 27.55 -5.09 5.97
N SER A 54 28.82 -5.48 6.13
CA SER A 54 29.67 -5.95 5.04
C SER A 54 29.98 -7.43 5.24
N ILE A 55 29.65 -8.23 4.22
CA ILE A 55 29.84 -9.68 4.20
C ILE A 55 30.80 -10.02 3.06
N SER A 56 31.95 -10.61 3.40
CA SER A 56 32.92 -11.06 2.42
C SER A 56 33.13 -12.57 2.51
N SER A 57 32.88 -13.27 1.41
CA SER A 57 33.03 -14.72 1.32
C SER A 57 33.21 -15.14 -0.14
N PHE A 58 32.93 -16.38 -0.48
CA PHE A 58 32.98 -16.84 -1.86
C PHE A 58 31.78 -17.76 -2.19
N PHE A 59 31.40 -17.77 -3.44
CA PHE A 59 30.43 -18.72 -4.02
C PHE A 59 31.20 -19.85 -4.69
N PRO A 60 30.99 -21.08 -4.23
CA PRO A 60 31.73 -22.23 -4.72
C PRO A 60 31.23 -22.67 -6.09
N ILE A 61 32.17 -23.00 -7.01
CA ILE A 61 31.86 -23.71 -8.24
C ILE A 61 31.86 -25.22 -8.01
N ARG A 62 32.69 -25.67 -7.06
CA ARG A 62 32.88 -27.10 -6.72
C ARG A 62 32.17 -27.44 -5.40
N ASP A 63 31.87 -28.72 -5.21
CA ASP A 63 31.35 -29.19 -3.96
C ASP A 63 32.46 -29.33 -2.92
N TYR A 64 32.37 -28.53 -1.86
CA TYR A 64 33.25 -28.65 -0.70
C TYR A 64 32.53 -29.29 0.49
N PRO A 65 33.24 -30.07 1.36
CA PRO A 65 32.58 -30.72 2.48
C PRO A 65 31.97 -29.78 3.53
N TYR A 66 32.46 -28.54 3.60
CA TYR A 66 32.06 -27.54 4.58
C TYR A 66 30.94 -26.59 4.09
N LEU A 67 30.38 -26.82 2.91
CA LEU A 67 29.29 -25.99 2.40
C LEU A 67 28.05 -26.11 3.27
N ARG A 68 27.45 -24.95 3.61
CA ARG A 68 26.19 -24.85 4.34
C ARG A 68 24.98 -24.99 3.44
N ASP A 69 25.16 -24.68 2.16
CA ASP A 69 24.16 -24.82 1.12
C ASP A 69 24.80 -25.38 -0.15
N LYS A 70 24.08 -26.28 -0.83
CA LYS A 70 24.49 -26.92 -2.09
C LYS A 70 23.40 -26.80 -3.15
N SER A 71 22.40 -25.97 -2.92
CA SER A 71 21.26 -25.79 -3.83
C SER A 71 21.63 -25.09 -5.13
N MET A 72 22.65 -24.23 -5.08
CA MET A 72 23.11 -23.41 -6.21
C MET A 72 24.63 -23.49 -6.33
N LYS A 73 25.17 -23.08 -7.48
CA LYS A 73 26.62 -23.09 -7.75
C LYS A 73 27.07 -21.77 -8.37
N GLY A 74 28.23 -21.29 -7.91
CA GLY A 74 28.97 -20.19 -8.48
C GLY A 74 28.11 -19.01 -8.99
N TRP A 75 27.93 -18.95 -10.30
CA TRP A 75 27.21 -17.87 -10.97
C TRP A 75 25.72 -17.78 -10.64
N GLU A 76 25.08 -18.87 -10.24
CA GLU A 76 23.65 -18.84 -9.88
C GLU A 76 23.39 -17.93 -8.67
N TYR A 77 24.31 -17.91 -7.71
CA TYR A 77 24.24 -16.97 -6.58
C TYR A 77 24.39 -15.51 -7.02
N VAL A 78 25.32 -15.24 -7.95
CA VAL A 78 25.56 -13.89 -8.48
C VAL A 78 24.31 -13.41 -9.22
N TYR A 79 23.79 -14.19 -10.18
CA TYR A 79 22.59 -13.84 -10.94
C TYR A 79 21.37 -13.59 -10.05
N LYS A 80 21.25 -14.34 -8.97
CA LYS A 80 20.15 -14.17 -8.01
C LYS A 80 20.25 -12.83 -7.29
N ILE A 81 21.43 -12.47 -6.83
CA ILE A 81 21.67 -11.17 -6.16
C ILE A 81 21.48 -10.03 -7.17
N ASP A 82 22.02 -10.14 -8.37
CA ASP A 82 21.86 -9.13 -9.43
C ASP A 82 20.38 -8.92 -9.76
N THR A 83 19.60 -10.01 -9.88
CA THR A 83 18.15 -9.92 -10.10
C THR A 83 17.46 -9.14 -8.98
N TRP A 84 17.82 -9.35 -7.72
CA TRP A 84 17.25 -8.61 -6.60
C TRP A 84 17.62 -7.12 -6.61
N ILE A 85 18.85 -6.81 -7.04
CA ILE A 85 19.31 -5.43 -7.21
C ILE A 85 18.54 -4.74 -8.34
N ASP A 86 18.41 -5.39 -9.50
CA ASP A 86 17.71 -4.86 -10.68
C ASP A 86 16.21 -4.60 -10.38
N LEU A 87 15.58 -5.50 -9.64
CA LEU A 87 14.19 -5.36 -9.22
C LEU A 87 14.01 -4.39 -8.05
N LYS A 88 15.10 -3.84 -7.48
CA LYS A 88 15.08 -2.90 -6.34
C LYS A 88 14.32 -3.44 -5.14
N LEU A 89 14.45 -4.73 -4.87
CA LEU A 89 13.72 -5.39 -3.80
C LEU A 89 14.42 -5.21 -2.45
N PRO A 90 13.68 -4.87 -1.39
CA PRO A 90 14.22 -4.93 -0.04
C PRO A 90 14.46 -6.39 0.35
N ILE A 91 15.62 -6.63 0.93
CA ILE A 91 16.07 -7.97 1.35
C ILE A 91 15.92 -8.10 2.86
N ARG A 92 15.41 -9.22 3.32
CA ARG A 92 15.42 -9.58 4.75
C ARG A 92 16.68 -10.35 5.05
N LEU A 93 17.56 -9.77 5.87
CA LEU A 93 18.75 -10.44 6.38
C LEU A 93 18.44 -11.08 7.72
N ILE A 94 18.73 -12.38 7.84
CA ILE A 94 18.59 -13.16 9.08
C ILE A 94 19.90 -13.89 9.32
N ILE A 95 20.48 -13.69 10.50
CA ILE A 95 21.66 -14.43 10.96
C ILE A 95 21.22 -15.27 12.16
N THR A 96 21.18 -16.60 11.98
CA THR A 96 20.75 -17.52 13.05
C THR A 96 21.68 -17.48 14.25
N GLU A 97 21.13 -17.74 15.43
CA GLU A 97 21.88 -17.70 16.71
C GLU A 97 22.34 -16.29 17.10
N THR A 98 21.81 -15.27 16.40
CA THR A 98 22.03 -13.86 16.74
C THR A 98 20.72 -13.08 16.71
N PRO A 99 20.62 -11.92 17.35
CA PRO A 99 19.41 -11.10 17.28
C PRO A 99 19.27 -10.32 15.95
N ILE A 100 20.08 -10.65 14.92
CA ILE A 100 20.11 -9.92 13.66
C ILE A 100 19.01 -10.47 12.76
N ASN A 101 17.97 -9.66 12.61
CA ASN A 101 16.83 -9.90 11.73
C ASN A 101 16.30 -8.54 11.27
N MET A 102 16.75 -8.06 10.11
CA MET A 102 16.43 -6.73 9.64
C MET A 102 16.23 -6.66 8.13
N ALA A 103 15.44 -5.67 7.71
CA ALA A 103 15.35 -5.33 6.31
C ALA A 103 16.59 -4.54 5.89
N VAL A 104 17.14 -4.87 4.74
CA VAL A 104 18.34 -4.26 4.18
C VAL A 104 18.17 -4.05 2.67
N ALA A 105 18.91 -3.09 2.14
CA ALA A 105 19.09 -2.93 0.70
C ALA A 105 20.56 -3.22 0.35
N VAL A 106 20.81 -3.73 -0.85
CA VAL A 106 22.17 -3.89 -1.35
C VAL A 106 22.69 -2.49 -1.71
N LYS A 107 23.77 -2.10 -1.04
CA LYS A 107 24.47 -0.84 -1.32
C LYS A 107 25.54 -1.02 -2.39
N ASP A 108 26.28 -2.11 -2.29
CA ASP A 108 27.34 -2.44 -3.22
C ASP A 108 27.53 -3.97 -3.25
N PHE A 109 27.74 -4.52 -4.44
CA PHE A 109 28.01 -5.93 -4.66
C PHE A 109 29.19 -6.08 -5.61
N LYS A 110 30.30 -6.53 -5.08
CA LYS A 110 31.55 -6.75 -5.83
C LYS A 110 31.88 -8.21 -5.85
N TYR A 111 32.33 -8.72 -6.98
CA TYR A 111 32.84 -10.09 -7.07
C TYR A 111 34.06 -10.16 -7.97
N THR A 112 34.91 -11.14 -7.67
CA THR A 112 36.16 -11.41 -8.38
C THR A 112 36.30 -12.90 -8.62
N ILE A 113 36.67 -13.26 -9.81
CA ILE A 113 36.94 -14.66 -10.20
C ILE A 113 38.38 -14.98 -9.90
N LYS A 114 38.61 -16.01 -9.09
CA LYS A 114 39.95 -16.52 -8.86
C LYS A 114 40.31 -17.64 -9.84
N THR A 115 41.57 -17.96 -9.92
CA THR A 115 42.12 -19.01 -10.83
C THR A 115 41.59 -20.40 -10.53
N ASP A 116 41.13 -20.68 -9.30
CA ASP A 116 40.47 -21.92 -8.90
C ASP A 116 39.02 -22.01 -9.40
N GLY A 117 38.49 -20.91 -9.95
CA GLY A 117 37.15 -20.75 -10.49
C GLY A 117 36.14 -20.25 -9.50
N ASP A 118 36.41 -20.22 -8.20
CA ASP A 118 35.50 -19.74 -7.17
C ASP A 118 35.30 -18.22 -7.27
N LEU A 119 34.08 -17.77 -7.00
CA LEU A 119 33.66 -16.37 -7.10
C LEU A 119 33.74 -15.73 -5.71
N TRP A 120 34.81 -14.98 -5.47
CA TRP A 120 34.95 -14.22 -4.25
C TRP A 120 34.13 -12.94 -4.33
N TYR A 121 33.35 -12.64 -3.29
CA TYR A 121 32.46 -11.49 -3.26
C TYR A 121 32.57 -10.69 -1.97
N THR A 122 32.20 -9.43 -2.08
CA THR A 122 31.89 -8.53 -0.97
C THR A 122 30.51 -7.96 -1.21
N LEU A 123 29.64 -8.15 -0.24
CA LEU A 123 28.27 -7.70 -0.25
C LEU A 123 28.07 -6.69 0.88
N ASP A 124 27.90 -5.42 0.50
CA ASP A 124 27.64 -4.32 1.42
C ASP A 124 26.15 -4.04 1.47
N LEU A 125 25.57 -4.26 2.64
CA LEU A 125 24.15 -4.09 2.92
C LEU A 125 23.93 -2.89 3.85
N GLU A 126 22.91 -2.13 3.62
CA GLU A 126 22.47 -1.01 4.46
C GLU A 126 21.04 -1.23 4.95
N GLU A 127 20.77 -0.89 6.20
CA GLU A 127 19.45 -1.01 6.82
C GLU A 127 18.41 -0.28 5.96
N PHE A 128 17.31 -0.95 5.68
CA PHE A 128 16.18 -0.39 4.95
C PHE A 128 15.01 -0.21 5.91
N ASN A 129 14.72 1.03 6.27
CA ASN A 129 13.56 1.35 7.07
C ASN A 129 12.34 1.47 6.15
N LEU A 130 11.43 0.52 6.27
CA LEU A 130 10.08 0.70 5.73
C LEU A 130 9.45 1.85 6.52
N LEU A 131 9.18 2.96 5.85
CA LEU A 131 8.34 4.00 6.43
C LEU A 131 6.93 3.40 6.57
N ASN A 132 6.63 2.91 7.76
CA ASN A 132 5.25 2.66 8.13
C ASN A 132 4.62 4.03 8.30
N TYR A 133 3.75 4.41 7.39
CA TYR A 133 2.96 5.64 7.51
C TYR A 133 2.09 5.65 8.80
N GLU A 134 1.95 4.50 9.45
CA GLU A 134 1.27 4.38 10.74
C GLU A 134 2.06 4.95 11.92
N ASP A 135 3.40 5.01 11.84
CA ASP A 135 4.24 5.54 12.92
C ASP A 135 4.46 7.06 12.87
N GLN A 136 4.04 7.73 11.79
CA GLN A 136 4.09 9.19 11.70
C GLN A 136 2.88 9.89 12.34
N SER A 137 1.92 9.15 12.89
CA SER A 137 0.79 9.72 13.61
C SER A 137 1.14 10.34 14.98
N ASN A 138 2.42 10.36 15.37
CA ASN A 138 2.90 10.97 16.62
C ASN A 138 3.75 12.23 16.43
N ALA A 139 3.78 12.81 15.23
CA ALA A 139 4.38 14.11 14.98
C ALA A 139 3.38 15.00 14.24
N GLU A 140 2.57 15.74 15.01
CA GLU A 140 1.96 17.02 14.64
C GLU A 140 1.14 17.11 13.33
N ASP A 141 0.32 16.09 13.02
CA ASP A 141 -0.96 16.34 12.40
C ASP A 141 -2.01 15.72 13.34
N GLU A 142 -2.45 16.47 14.33
CA GLU A 142 -3.81 16.31 14.85
C GLU A 142 -4.70 16.54 13.62
N ILE A 143 -4.96 15.48 12.85
CA ILE A 143 -6.10 15.45 11.95
C ILE A 143 -7.26 15.76 12.89
N ASP A 144 -7.76 16.99 12.75
CA ASP A 144 -8.84 17.46 13.58
C ASP A 144 -9.96 16.43 13.46
N MET A 145 -10.17 15.64 14.50
CA MET A 145 -11.19 14.60 14.53
C MET A 145 -12.55 15.19 14.18
N GLU A 146 -12.69 16.49 14.37
CA GLU A 146 -13.86 17.28 13.98
C GLU A 146 -13.94 17.43 12.47
N GLU A 147 -12.83 17.66 11.79
CA GLU A 147 -12.77 17.75 10.32
C GLU A 147 -13.00 16.38 9.65
N LEU A 148 -12.43 15.30 10.21
CA LEU A 148 -12.66 13.94 9.76
C LEU A 148 -14.15 13.53 9.91
N ASN A 149 -14.77 13.87 11.02
CA ASN A 149 -16.19 13.60 11.26
C ASN A 149 -17.07 14.41 10.30
N LYS A 150 -16.72 15.67 10.05
CA LYS A 150 -17.42 16.51 9.09
C LYS A 150 -17.32 15.99 7.65
N LEU A 151 -16.15 15.47 7.28
CA LEU A 151 -15.94 14.84 5.97
C LEU A 151 -16.76 13.54 5.84
N LYS A 152 -16.82 12.72 6.87
CA LYS A 152 -17.67 11.52 6.92
C LYS A 152 -19.15 11.85 6.78
N GLU A 153 -19.63 12.88 7.44
CA GLU A 153 -21.01 13.35 7.31
C GLU A 153 -21.31 13.83 5.87
N GLN A 154 -20.39 14.57 5.27
CA GLN A 154 -20.54 15.02 3.88
C GLN A 154 -20.58 13.85 2.90
N VAL A 155 -19.70 12.85 3.06
CA VAL A 155 -19.69 11.64 2.23
C VAL A 155 -21.01 10.88 2.40
N THR A 156 -21.49 10.69 3.62
CA THR A 156 -22.77 10.00 3.89
C THR A 156 -23.94 10.73 3.26
N TYR A 157 -23.96 12.07 3.34
CA TYR A 157 -24.98 12.90 2.68
C TYR A 157 -24.94 12.74 1.16
N LEU A 158 -23.74 12.80 0.55
CA LEU A 158 -23.57 12.64 -0.89
C LEU A 158 -23.98 11.23 -1.37
N VAL A 159 -23.65 10.21 -0.63
CA VAL A 159 -24.08 8.82 -0.93
C VAL A 159 -25.59 8.73 -0.93
N GLY A 160 -26.28 9.30 0.08
CA GLY A 160 -27.73 9.34 0.14
C GLY A 160 -28.36 10.10 -1.04
N LEU A 161 -27.74 11.21 -1.48
CA LEU A 161 -28.18 11.94 -2.69
C LEU A 161 -28.02 11.08 -3.96
N VAL A 162 -26.90 10.40 -4.09
CA VAL A 162 -26.64 9.52 -5.25
C VAL A 162 -27.63 8.36 -5.27
N GLU A 163 -27.93 7.74 -4.14
CA GLU A 163 -28.94 6.65 -4.05
C GLU A 163 -30.35 7.14 -4.45
N THR A 164 -30.73 8.33 -4.03
CA THR A 164 -32.04 8.93 -4.41
C THR A 164 -32.11 9.27 -5.89
N LEU A 165 -30.99 9.68 -6.50
CA LEU A 165 -30.90 9.99 -7.94
C LEU A 165 -30.78 8.72 -8.79
N ALA A 166 -30.11 7.69 -8.28
CA ALA A 166 -29.91 6.42 -8.98
C ALA A 166 -31.18 5.55 -8.97
N ASN A 167 -32.01 5.67 -7.92
CA ASN A 167 -33.29 4.97 -7.77
C ASN A 167 -34.44 5.97 -7.63
N PRO A 168 -34.84 6.66 -8.71
CA PRO A 168 -35.97 7.55 -8.65
C PRO A 168 -37.23 6.76 -8.26
N MET A 169 -38.02 7.34 -7.32
CA MET A 169 -39.27 6.73 -6.92
C MET A 169 -40.19 6.61 -8.13
N ILE A 170 -40.64 5.37 -8.44
CA ILE A 170 -41.47 5.06 -9.59
C ILE A 170 -42.89 4.83 -9.08
N TYR A 171 -43.89 5.45 -9.73
CA TYR A 171 -45.29 5.32 -9.42
C TYR A 171 -45.97 4.48 -10.50
N ASN A 172 -46.33 3.26 -10.16
CA ASN A 172 -46.97 2.32 -11.07
C ASN A 172 -48.48 2.29 -10.95
N TYR A 173 -49.02 2.71 -9.77
CA TYR A 173 -50.43 2.68 -9.44
C TYR A 173 -50.78 3.91 -8.59
N ILE A 174 -52.10 4.23 -8.49
CA ILE A 174 -52.60 5.23 -7.55
C ILE A 174 -52.71 4.57 -6.17
N ASP A 175 -51.69 4.64 -5.38
CA ASP A 175 -51.61 4.07 -4.05
C ASP A 175 -51.20 5.13 -3.01
N GLU A 176 -50.89 4.67 -1.78
CA GLU A 176 -50.50 5.54 -0.69
C GLU A 176 -49.11 6.21 -0.94
N ASN A 177 -48.27 5.62 -1.80
CA ASN A 177 -46.95 6.16 -2.14
C ASN A 177 -47.06 7.34 -3.11
N MET A 178 -48.14 7.40 -3.90
CA MET A 178 -48.35 8.52 -4.82
C MET A 178 -48.79 9.78 -4.05
N PRO A 179 -48.16 10.94 -4.27
CA PRO A 179 -48.49 12.20 -3.64
C PRO A 179 -49.97 12.56 -3.86
N GLU A 180 -50.66 13.01 -2.81
CA GLU A 180 -52.11 13.35 -2.87
C GLU A 180 -52.44 14.38 -3.95
N TRP A 181 -51.56 15.36 -4.16
CA TRP A 181 -51.74 16.40 -5.14
C TRP A 181 -51.79 15.90 -6.60
N ALA A 182 -51.24 14.72 -6.88
CA ALA A 182 -51.17 14.14 -8.22
C ALA A 182 -52.30 13.16 -8.47
N ARG A 183 -52.81 12.49 -7.44
CA ARG A 183 -53.76 11.33 -7.56
C ARG A 183 -54.97 11.66 -8.44
N LYS A 184 -55.62 12.83 -8.26
CA LYS A 184 -56.79 13.22 -9.03
C LYS A 184 -56.50 13.44 -10.50
N SER A 185 -55.40 14.08 -10.79
CA SER A 185 -55.00 14.39 -12.18
C SER A 185 -54.53 13.12 -12.91
N VAL A 186 -53.83 12.23 -12.20
CA VAL A 186 -53.42 10.92 -12.74
C VAL A 186 -54.65 10.06 -13.02
N GLN A 187 -55.65 10.03 -12.12
CA GLN A 187 -56.90 9.30 -12.34
C GLN A 187 -57.62 9.78 -13.60
N LYS A 188 -57.74 11.11 -13.80
CA LYS A 188 -58.33 11.66 -15.03
C LYS A 188 -57.56 11.27 -16.29
N ALA A 189 -56.22 11.28 -16.23
CA ALA A 189 -55.36 10.86 -17.34
C ALA A 189 -55.56 9.37 -17.70
N VAL A 190 -55.79 8.52 -16.71
CA VAL A 190 -56.10 7.13 -16.90
C VAL A 190 -57.50 6.96 -17.49
N ASP A 191 -58.54 7.65 -16.94
CA ASP A 191 -59.94 7.57 -17.40
C ASP A 191 -60.07 8.04 -18.85
N LYS A 192 -59.24 8.99 -19.27
CA LYS A 192 -59.15 9.49 -20.65
C LYS A 192 -58.23 8.68 -21.56
N CYS A 193 -57.69 7.58 -21.09
CA CYS A 193 -56.73 6.76 -21.84
C CYS A 193 -55.50 7.53 -22.36
N VAL A 194 -55.13 8.63 -21.70
CA VAL A 194 -53.90 9.35 -22.00
C VAL A 194 -52.68 8.62 -21.41
N LEU A 195 -52.88 7.94 -20.30
CA LEU A 195 -51.89 7.03 -19.71
C LEU A 195 -52.28 5.58 -20.06
N SER A 196 -51.43 4.96 -20.89
CA SER A 196 -51.51 3.51 -21.14
C SER A 196 -50.36 2.85 -20.40
N GLY A 197 -50.66 2.01 -19.40
CA GLY A 197 -49.68 1.23 -18.67
C GLY A 197 -49.27 -0.05 -19.39
N THR A 198 -48.20 -0.65 -18.91
CA THR A 198 -47.84 -2.05 -19.21
C THR A 198 -48.38 -2.97 -18.11
N ASP A 199 -48.18 -4.28 -18.24
CA ASP A 199 -48.57 -5.26 -17.20
C ASP A 199 -47.92 -4.98 -15.83
N GLU A 200 -46.81 -4.22 -15.81
CA GLU A 200 -46.06 -3.83 -14.59
C GLU A 200 -46.50 -2.47 -14.03
N GLY A 201 -47.38 -1.71 -14.71
CA GLY A 201 -47.83 -0.38 -14.30
C GLY A 201 -47.45 0.75 -15.24
N TRP A 202 -47.49 2.00 -14.76
CA TRP A 202 -47.26 3.19 -15.60
C TRP A 202 -45.80 3.67 -15.65
N ASN A 203 -44.97 3.20 -14.74
CA ASN A 203 -43.55 3.60 -14.64
C ASN A 203 -43.33 5.14 -14.61
N LEU A 204 -44.22 5.86 -13.88
CA LEU A 204 -44.17 7.32 -13.78
C LEU A 204 -43.13 7.76 -12.76
N GLN A 205 -42.32 8.73 -13.12
CA GLN A 205 -41.42 9.42 -12.19
C GLN A 205 -42.11 10.66 -11.58
N TYR A 206 -41.53 11.21 -10.53
CA TYR A 206 -42.06 12.41 -9.86
C TYR A 206 -42.30 13.59 -10.82
N ASN A 207 -41.43 13.77 -11.81
CA ASN A 207 -41.54 14.82 -12.82
C ASN A 207 -42.75 14.54 -13.75
N ASP A 208 -43.01 13.31 -14.08
CA ASP A 208 -44.15 12.95 -14.94
C ASP A 208 -45.49 13.27 -14.24
N LEU A 209 -45.58 13.06 -12.93
CA LEU A 209 -46.75 13.46 -12.13
C LEU A 209 -46.98 14.99 -12.23
N ARG A 210 -45.93 15.80 -12.20
CA ARG A 210 -46.05 17.26 -12.35
C ARG A 210 -46.55 17.65 -13.73
N VAL A 211 -46.06 17.01 -14.77
CA VAL A 211 -46.51 17.24 -16.15
C VAL A 211 -48.02 16.89 -16.28
N ILE A 212 -48.46 15.78 -15.75
CA ILE A 212 -49.88 15.36 -15.79
C ILE A 212 -50.76 16.40 -15.07
N VAL A 213 -50.35 16.88 -13.91
CA VAL A 213 -51.09 17.91 -13.17
C VAL A 213 -51.13 19.24 -13.94
N TRP A 214 -50.06 19.59 -14.65
CA TRP A 214 -50.08 20.80 -15.50
C TRP A 214 -51.06 20.64 -16.68
N LEU A 215 -51.10 19.46 -17.31
CA LEU A 215 -52.07 19.19 -18.38
C LEU A 215 -53.49 19.25 -17.87
N ASP A 216 -53.76 18.75 -16.67
CA ASP A 216 -55.10 18.82 -16.02
C ASP A 216 -55.49 20.31 -15.76
N ARG A 217 -54.55 21.08 -15.21
CA ARG A 217 -54.78 22.56 -14.96
C ARG A 217 -54.99 23.37 -16.23
N LEU A 218 -54.45 22.95 -17.34
CA LEU A 218 -54.62 23.56 -18.65
C LEU A 218 -55.94 23.15 -19.33
N GLY A 219 -56.72 22.27 -18.68
CA GLY A 219 -57.99 21.78 -19.24
C GLY A 219 -57.81 20.76 -20.36
N LEU A 220 -56.60 20.20 -20.52
CA LEU A 220 -56.34 19.19 -21.58
C LEU A 220 -56.77 17.79 -21.19
N LEU A 221 -57.16 17.58 -19.94
CA LEU A 221 -57.69 16.33 -19.40
C LEU A 221 -59.16 16.45 -19.00
N GLU A 222 -59.88 17.43 -19.52
CA GLU A 222 -61.35 17.56 -19.35
C GLU A 222 -62.17 16.75 -20.35
#